data_845bf7c79f103ba9ec42158114a03d3a
#
_entry.id   845bf7c79f103ba9ec42158114a03d3a
#
_cell.length_a   1.000
_cell.length_b   1.000
_cell.length_c   1.000
_cell.angle_alpha   90.00
_cell.angle_beta   90.00
_cell.angle_gamma   90.00
#
_symmetry.space_group_name_H-M   'P 1'
#
loop_
_entity.id
_entity.type
_entity.pdbx_description
1 polymer ?
#
loop_
_entity_poly.entity_id
_entity_poly.type
_entity_poly.pdbx_seq_one_letter_code
_entity_poly.pdbx_strand_id
1 'polypeptide(L)'
;MRKFPFRGYEIHSLRMWQQGQVDSALEFMKKEGLNALIFHQNDLVDQLVFPEKYYSNDILWERWPTRRQGVLYHREYIRGVIRKAKEMGIEFYMEVKEIDAMDSIFEIRSDLRNPDGSVCPNHPFWEEFLEAKYTELFEIYPDLAGISVSPGTRESFVSIAANRCHCKRCQNTSDLELLKQMIHTAISCSNTEEFLT
;
A
#
# COMPACT_ATOMS: atom_id res chain seq x y z
N MET A 1 23.50 -25.66 -8.81
CA MET A 1 22.14 -25.34 -8.33
C MET A 1 21.90 -23.86 -8.53
N ARG A 2 20.90 -23.41 -9.33
CA ARG A 2 20.58 -21.97 -9.46
C ARG A 2 20.01 -21.49 -8.12
N LYS A 3 20.66 -20.51 -7.52
CA LYS A 3 20.12 -19.81 -6.33
C LYS A 3 19.28 -18.65 -6.85
N PHE A 4 17.99 -18.64 -6.54
CA PHE A 4 17.16 -17.45 -6.76
C PHE A 4 17.56 -16.37 -5.77
N PRO A 5 17.84 -15.14 -6.21
CA PRO A 5 18.18 -14.02 -5.30
C PRO A 5 17.01 -13.66 -4.39
N PHE A 6 15.79 -13.64 -4.93
CA PHE A 6 14.55 -13.39 -4.20
C PHE A 6 13.82 -14.70 -3.92
N ARG A 7 13.56 -14.98 -2.65
CA ARG A 7 12.86 -16.18 -2.17
C ARG A 7 11.83 -15.74 -1.15
N GLY A 8 10.64 -15.37 -1.65
CA GLY A 8 9.56 -14.79 -0.87
C GLY A 8 8.66 -15.82 -0.19
N TYR A 9 8.13 -15.44 0.94
CA TYR A 9 7.00 -16.06 1.60
C TYR A 9 5.93 -15.00 1.86
N GLU A 10 4.71 -15.29 1.46
CA GLU A 10 3.60 -14.35 1.55
C GLU A 10 2.60 -14.79 2.61
N ILE A 11 2.20 -13.84 3.47
CA ILE A 11 1.17 -14.06 4.48
C ILE A 11 -0.04 -13.19 4.14
N HIS A 12 -1.19 -13.84 4.00
CA HIS A 12 -2.44 -13.20 3.62
C HIS A 12 -3.32 -12.84 4.80
N SER A 13 -3.99 -11.69 4.70
CA SER A 13 -5.16 -11.29 5.50
C SER A 13 -4.94 -11.37 7.02
N LEU A 14 -5.91 -11.88 7.75
CA LEU A 14 -5.90 -11.89 9.20
C LEU A 14 -4.70 -12.59 9.87
N ARG A 15 -4.02 -13.49 9.15
CA ARG A 15 -2.86 -14.20 9.72
C ARG A 15 -1.66 -13.29 9.97
N MET A 16 -1.50 -12.24 9.17
CA MET A 16 -0.41 -11.29 9.35
C MET A 16 -0.54 -10.43 10.61
N TRP A 17 -1.74 -10.35 11.20
CA TRP A 17 -1.99 -9.67 12.48
C TRP A 17 -1.88 -10.58 13.70
N GLN A 18 -1.49 -11.84 13.51
CA GLN A 18 -1.32 -12.82 14.58
C GLN A 18 0.17 -13.02 14.87
N GLN A 19 0.69 -12.38 15.90
CA GLN A 19 2.12 -12.39 16.24
C GLN A 19 2.73 -13.79 16.21
N GLY A 20 2.08 -14.77 16.83
CA GLY A 20 2.59 -16.15 16.88
C GLY A 20 2.69 -16.82 15.51
N GLN A 21 1.78 -16.48 14.58
CA GLN A 21 1.83 -16.99 13.19
C GLN A 21 2.99 -16.37 12.42
N VAL A 22 3.17 -15.06 12.58
CA VAL A 22 4.27 -14.33 11.94
C VAL A 22 5.61 -14.81 12.48
N ASP A 23 5.72 -15.00 13.79
CA ASP A 23 6.93 -15.52 14.44
C ASP A 23 7.30 -16.90 13.91
N SER A 24 6.34 -17.81 13.86
CA SER A 24 6.54 -19.15 13.30
C SER A 24 6.94 -19.14 11.83
N ALA A 25 6.35 -18.22 11.04
CA ALA A 25 6.72 -18.03 9.65
C ALA A 25 8.16 -17.54 9.49
N LEU A 26 8.58 -16.55 10.28
CA LEU A 26 9.96 -16.04 10.27
C LEU A 26 10.99 -17.12 10.64
N GLU A 27 10.70 -17.94 11.64
CA GLU A 27 11.56 -19.07 12.03
C GLU A 27 11.66 -20.11 10.90
N PHE A 28 10.53 -20.46 10.28
CA PHE A 28 10.49 -21.32 9.11
C PHE A 28 11.32 -20.74 7.95
N MET A 29 11.10 -19.47 7.62
CA MET A 29 11.81 -18.77 6.55
C MET A 29 13.33 -18.79 6.77
N LYS A 30 13.78 -18.50 7.98
CA LYS A 30 15.20 -18.55 8.35
C LYS A 30 15.77 -19.95 8.17
N LYS A 31 15.05 -20.99 8.60
CA LYS A 31 15.45 -22.39 8.47
C LYS A 31 15.58 -22.81 7.02
N GLU A 32 14.63 -22.42 6.17
CA GLU A 32 14.57 -22.82 4.75
C GLU A 32 15.36 -21.86 3.83
N GLY A 33 15.98 -20.82 4.38
CA GLY A 33 16.77 -19.86 3.62
C GLY A 33 15.93 -18.93 2.72
N LEU A 34 14.68 -18.67 3.10
CA LEU A 34 13.84 -17.63 2.46
C LEU A 34 14.29 -16.26 2.98
N ASN A 35 14.22 -15.24 2.12
CA ASN A 35 14.79 -13.92 2.42
C ASN A 35 13.84 -12.73 2.24
N ALA A 36 12.59 -12.97 1.85
CA ALA A 36 11.62 -11.91 1.64
C ALA A 36 10.26 -12.29 2.25
N LEU A 37 9.79 -11.55 3.25
CA LEU A 37 8.44 -11.67 3.82
C LEU A 37 7.53 -10.62 3.19
N ILE A 38 6.41 -11.06 2.64
CA ILE A 38 5.42 -10.18 2.00
C ILE A 38 4.12 -10.24 2.81
N PHE A 39 3.62 -9.09 3.23
CA PHE A 39 2.27 -9.00 3.78
C PHE A 39 1.29 -8.57 2.72
N HIS A 40 0.24 -9.36 2.57
CA HIS A 40 -0.79 -9.15 1.56
C HIS A 40 -2.18 -9.00 2.19
N GLN A 41 -2.69 -7.80 2.13
CA GLN A 41 -4.10 -7.48 2.43
C GLN A 41 -4.49 -6.26 1.59
N ASN A 42 -5.68 -6.30 0.98
CA ASN A 42 -6.10 -5.28 0.01
C ASN A 42 -6.02 -3.84 0.52
N ASP A 43 -6.27 -3.63 1.82
CA ASP A 43 -6.27 -2.34 2.51
C ASP A 43 -5.12 -2.20 3.51
N LEU A 44 -4.04 -2.98 3.36
CA LEU A 44 -2.95 -2.99 4.34
C LEU A 44 -2.37 -1.59 4.58
N VAL A 45 -1.99 -0.90 3.52
CA VAL A 45 -1.37 0.42 3.63
C VAL A 45 -2.37 1.45 4.17
N ASP A 46 -3.65 1.33 3.85
CA ASP A 46 -4.70 2.19 4.39
C ASP A 46 -4.94 2.00 5.90
N GLN A 47 -4.52 0.87 6.44
CA GLN A 47 -4.53 0.64 7.89
C GLN A 47 -3.29 1.21 8.60
N LEU A 48 -2.30 1.69 7.85
CA LEU A 48 -1.03 2.18 8.35
C LEU A 48 -0.79 3.66 8.08
N VAL A 49 -1.33 4.17 6.97
CA VAL A 49 -1.06 5.51 6.47
C VAL A 49 -2.36 6.29 6.25
N PHE A 50 -2.43 7.45 6.88
CA PHE A 50 -3.44 8.46 6.61
C PHE A 50 -2.70 9.73 6.21
N PRO A 51 -2.54 10.02 4.91
CA PRO A 51 -1.76 11.16 4.46
C PRO A 51 -2.23 12.45 5.15
N GLU A 52 -1.34 13.08 5.93
CA GLU A 52 -1.69 14.24 6.77
C GLU A 52 -2.25 15.41 5.95
N LYS A 53 -1.84 15.52 4.70
CA LYS A 53 -2.37 16.48 3.74
C LYS A 53 -3.90 16.42 3.61
N TYR A 54 -4.50 15.22 3.76
CA TYR A 54 -5.94 14.99 3.60
C TYR A 54 -6.63 14.62 4.92
N TYR A 55 -5.90 13.98 5.80
CA TYR A 55 -6.37 13.48 7.08
C TYR A 55 -5.58 14.13 8.22
N SER A 56 -5.76 15.45 8.42
CA SER A 56 -5.15 16.11 9.55
C SER A 56 -5.55 15.43 10.87
N ASN A 57 -4.71 15.58 11.88
CA ASN A 57 -5.00 15.00 13.19
C ASN A 57 -6.38 15.41 13.72
N ASP A 58 -6.80 16.65 13.50
CA ASP A 58 -8.08 17.16 13.96
C ASP A 58 -9.24 16.44 13.24
N ILE A 59 -9.17 16.31 11.90
CA ILE A 59 -10.17 15.58 11.12
C ILE A 59 -10.25 14.11 11.57
N LEU A 60 -9.11 13.46 11.79
CA LEU A 60 -9.08 12.06 12.23
C LEU A 60 -9.69 11.89 13.62
N TRP A 61 -9.41 12.81 14.56
CA TRP A 61 -9.97 12.76 15.91
C TRP A 61 -11.47 13.06 15.93
N GLU A 62 -11.91 14.03 15.17
CA GLU A 62 -13.32 14.44 15.15
C GLU A 62 -14.21 13.43 14.45
N ARG A 63 -13.76 12.90 13.30
CA ARG A 63 -14.60 12.03 12.47
C ARG A 63 -14.36 10.54 12.71
N TRP A 64 -13.10 10.13 12.89
CA TRP A 64 -12.73 8.72 12.96
C TRP A 64 -11.74 8.41 14.11
N PRO A 65 -12.07 8.73 15.35
CA PRO A 65 -11.14 8.55 16.46
C PRO A 65 -10.69 7.09 16.65
N THR A 66 -11.59 6.13 16.45
CA THR A 66 -11.27 4.71 16.53
C THR A 66 -10.32 4.25 15.43
N ARG A 67 -10.50 4.75 14.20
CA ARG A 67 -9.59 4.43 13.08
C ARG A 67 -8.20 4.99 13.35
N ARG A 68 -8.11 6.24 13.78
CA ARG A 68 -6.82 6.84 14.13
C ARG A 68 -6.09 6.03 15.18
N GLN A 69 -6.78 5.62 16.22
CA GLN A 69 -6.19 4.78 17.25
C GLN A 69 -5.74 3.43 16.69
N GLY A 70 -6.54 2.80 15.85
CA GLY A 70 -6.21 1.55 15.17
C GLY A 70 -4.93 1.68 14.33
N VAL A 71 -4.80 2.75 13.55
CA VAL A 71 -3.59 3.00 12.74
C VAL A 71 -2.34 3.08 13.62
N LEU A 72 -2.38 3.78 14.75
CA LEU A 72 -1.23 3.87 15.64
C LEU A 72 -0.80 2.50 16.18
N TYR A 73 -1.74 1.63 16.57
CA TYR A 73 -1.44 0.27 17.00
C TYR A 73 -0.88 -0.59 15.85
N HIS A 74 -1.47 -0.51 14.68
CA HIS A 74 -0.99 -1.23 13.52
C HIS A 74 0.43 -0.80 13.13
N ARG A 75 0.73 0.50 13.20
CA ARG A 75 2.08 1.03 12.94
C ARG A 75 3.14 0.41 13.86
N GLU A 76 2.87 0.36 15.17
CA GLU A 76 3.80 -0.23 16.13
C GLU A 76 3.97 -1.74 15.91
N TYR A 77 2.88 -2.43 15.62
CA TYR A 77 2.92 -3.85 15.30
C TYR A 77 3.83 -4.13 14.09
N ILE A 78 3.61 -3.43 12.98
CA ILE A 78 4.40 -3.61 11.75
C ILE A 78 5.87 -3.24 11.96
N ARG A 79 6.17 -2.16 12.71
CA ARG A 79 7.56 -1.84 13.11
C ARG A 79 8.22 -2.99 13.84
N GLY A 80 7.49 -3.63 14.73
CA GLY A 80 7.96 -4.82 15.44
C GLY A 80 8.28 -5.99 14.51
N VAL A 81 7.41 -6.24 13.52
CA VAL A 81 7.61 -7.29 12.51
C VAL A 81 8.82 -6.99 11.64
N ILE A 82 8.94 -5.76 11.10
CA ILE A 82 10.08 -5.34 10.27
C ILE A 82 11.39 -5.52 11.03
N ARG A 83 11.47 -5.05 12.27
CA ARG A 83 12.68 -5.19 13.10
C ARG A 83 13.04 -6.65 13.29
N LYS A 84 12.09 -7.52 13.63
CA LYS A 84 12.34 -8.95 13.84
C LYS A 84 12.77 -9.64 12.56
N ALA A 85 12.15 -9.34 11.43
CA ALA A 85 12.55 -9.85 10.12
C ALA A 85 14.00 -9.44 9.79
N LYS A 86 14.34 -8.16 9.97
CA LYS A 86 15.69 -7.62 9.77
C LYS A 86 16.75 -8.30 10.62
N GLU A 87 16.48 -8.57 11.91
CA GLU A 87 17.35 -9.32 12.81
C GLU A 87 17.61 -10.77 12.33
N MET A 88 16.69 -11.32 11.55
CA MET A 88 16.81 -12.65 10.95
C MET A 88 17.40 -12.64 9.54
N GLY A 89 17.75 -11.47 8.98
CA GLY A 89 18.23 -11.31 7.61
C GLY A 89 17.14 -11.49 6.56
N ILE A 90 15.89 -11.17 6.92
CA ILE A 90 14.71 -11.26 6.06
C ILE A 90 14.23 -9.85 5.75
N GLU A 91 14.10 -9.52 4.49
CA GLU A 91 13.54 -8.27 4.00
C GLU A 91 12.01 -8.28 4.10
N PHE A 92 11.40 -7.15 4.43
CA PHE A 92 9.95 -7.03 4.56
C PHE A 92 9.36 -6.19 3.46
N TYR A 93 8.31 -6.71 2.84
CA TYR A 93 7.57 -6.08 1.75
C TYR A 93 6.08 -5.98 2.07
N MET A 94 5.41 -4.98 1.51
CA MET A 94 3.95 -4.85 1.55
C MET A 94 3.37 -4.95 0.15
N GLU A 95 2.28 -5.69 -0.03
CA GLU A 95 1.48 -5.59 -1.23
C GLU A 95 0.54 -4.40 -1.13
N VAL A 96 0.43 -3.65 -2.24
CA VAL A 96 -0.47 -2.50 -2.39
C VAL A 96 -1.23 -2.62 -3.71
N LYS A 97 -2.41 -2.06 -3.79
CA LYS A 97 -3.11 -1.89 -5.06
C LYS A 97 -2.60 -0.63 -5.78
N GLU A 98 -2.78 -0.58 -7.09
CA GLU A 98 -2.32 0.54 -7.92
C GLU A 98 -2.91 1.89 -7.49
N ILE A 99 -4.18 1.90 -7.10
CA ILE A 99 -4.85 3.03 -6.46
C ILE A 99 -5.59 2.46 -5.25
N ASP A 100 -5.01 2.64 -4.09
CA ASP A 100 -5.57 2.18 -2.85
C ASP A 100 -6.01 3.38 -2.02
N ALA A 101 -7.30 3.50 -1.79
CA ALA A 101 -7.88 4.61 -1.06
C ALA A 101 -9.05 4.14 -0.21
N MET A 102 -9.09 4.60 1.03
CA MET A 102 -10.20 4.32 1.92
C MET A 102 -11.47 5.07 1.51
N ASP A 103 -12.60 4.47 1.81
CA ASP A 103 -13.92 5.06 1.57
C ASP A 103 -14.09 6.45 2.19
N SER A 104 -13.42 6.70 3.31
CA SER A 104 -13.42 7.99 4.01
C SER A 104 -12.90 9.15 3.16
N ILE A 105 -12.07 8.89 2.14
CA ILE A 105 -11.59 9.95 1.23
C ILE A 105 -12.75 10.63 0.51
N PHE A 106 -13.80 9.88 0.17
CA PHE A 106 -14.97 10.41 -0.51
C PHE A 106 -15.88 11.27 0.40
N GLU A 107 -15.73 11.18 1.72
CA GLU A 107 -16.38 12.09 2.65
C GLU A 107 -15.69 13.46 2.68
N ILE A 108 -14.38 13.47 2.45
CA ILE A 108 -13.55 14.70 2.40
C ILE A 108 -13.60 15.29 0.98
N ARG A 109 -13.61 14.43 -0.04
CA ARG A 109 -13.54 14.76 -1.47
C ARG A 109 -14.69 14.10 -2.22
N SER A 110 -15.93 14.57 -1.94
CA SER A 110 -17.14 14.07 -2.60
C SER A 110 -17.16 14.31 -4.11
N ASP A 111 -16.37 15.28 -4.59
CA ASP A 111 -16.16 15.60 -6.00
C ASP A 111 -15.47 14.48 -6.80
N LEU A 112 -14.84 13.51 -6.15
CA LEU A 112 -14.22 12.36 -6.81
C LEU A 112 -15.24 11.32 -7.32
N ARG A 113 -16.46 11.33 -6.80
CA ARG A 113 -17.56 10.49 -7.28
C ARG A 113 -18.31 11.15 -8.43
N ASN A 114 -18.47 10.43 -9.51
CA ASN A 114 -19.36 10.81 -10.58
C ASN A 114 -20.84 10.72 -10.11
N PRO A 115 -21.77 11.38 -10.82
CA PRO A 115 -23.21 11.32 -10.48
C PRO A 115 -23.80 9.91 -10.47
N ASP A 116 -23.23 8.97 -11.21
CA ASP A 116 -23.59 7.55 -11.24
C ASP A 116 -22.93 6.71 -10.13
N GLY A 117 -22.18 7.36 -9.23
CA GLY A 117 -21.44 6.73 -8.14
C GLY A 117 -20.11 6.11 -8.53
N SER A 118 -19.75 6.09 -9.82
CA SER A 118 -18.45 5.61 -10.26
C SER A 118 -17.33 6.58 -9.88
N VAL A 119 -16.10 6.08 -9.83
CA VAL A 119 -14.90 6.88 -9.55
C VAL A 119 -13.97 6.79 -10.75
N CYS A 120 -13.47 7.94 -11.20
CA CYS A 120 -12.53 7.99 -12.31
C CYS A 120 -11.10 7.65 -11.82
N PRO A 121 -10.50 6.52 -12.23
CA PRO A 121 -9.14 6.19 -11.83
C PRO A 121 -8.08 7.12 -12.45
N ASN A 122 -8.43 7.82 -13.54
CA ASN A 122 -7.58 8.82 -14.20
C ASN A 122 -7.87 10.26 -13.71
N HIS A 123 -8.33 10.41 -12.46
CA HIS A 123 -8.47 11.74 -11.86
C HIS A 123 -7.12 12.20 -11.33
N PRO A 124 -6.67 13.46 -11.61
CA PRO A 124 -5.36 13.97 -11.17
C PRO A 124 -5.12 13.87 -9.67
N PHE A 125 -6.18 13.91 -8.89
CA PHE A 125 -6.13 13.73 -7.44
C PHE A 125 -5.38 12.46 -7.02
N TRP A 126 -5.50 11.36 -7.78
CA TRP A 126 -4.91 10.09 -7.37
C TRP A 126 -3.38 10.11 -7.40
N GLU A 127 -2.78 10.81 -8.35
CA GLU A 127 -1.33 10.99 -8.41
C GLU A 127 -0.83 11.73 -7.15
N GLU A 128 -1.44 12.88 -6.82
CA GLU A 128 -1.09 13.65 -5.62
C GLU A 128 -1.37 12.89 -4.32
N PHE A 129 -2.44 12.11 -4.29
CA PHE A 129 -2.81 11.30 -3.14
C PHE A 129 -1.81 10.18 -2.89
N LEU A 130 -1.42 9.47 -3.96
CA LEU A 130 -0.45 8.38 -3.87
C LEU A 130 0.95 8.89 -3.51
N GLU A 131 1.36 10.05 -4.07
CA GLU A 131 2.60 10.71 -3.70
C GLU A 131 2.63 10.99 -2.18
N ALA A 132 1.61 11.63 -1.64
CA ALA A 132 1.54 11.90 -0.21
C ALA A 132 1.50 10.62 0.62
N LYS A 133 0.76 9.59 0.18
CA LYS A 133 0.61 8.31 0.86
C LYS A 133 1.92 7.53 0.91
N TYR A 134 2.61 7.41 -0.20
CA TYR A 134 3.86 6.65 -0.26
C TYR A 134 5.01 7.40 0.41
N THR A 135 5.08 8.72 0.30
CA THR A 135 6.06 9.51 1.06
C THR A 135 5.90 9.25 2.56
N GLU A 136 4.69 9.36 3.09
CA GLU A 136 4.43 9.07 4.51
C GLU A 136 4.71 7.60 4.86
N LEU A 137 4.40 6.64 3.98
CA LEU A 137 4.69 5.22 4.21
C LEU A 137 6.18 4.97 4.43
N PHE A 138 7.03 5.49 3.55
CA PHE A 138 8.47 5.30 3.62
C PHE A 138 9.12 6.10 4.76
N GLU A 139 8.55 7.24 5.14
CA GLU A 139 8.97 7.97 6.35
C GLU A 139 8.64 7.19 7.63
N ILE A 140 7.45 6.57 7.71
CA ILE A 140 7.05 5.74 8.86
C ILE A 140 7.90 4.47 8.98
N TYR A 141 8.28 3.88 7.83
CA TYR A 141 8.98 2.59 7.75
C TYR A 141 10.26 2.69 6.92
N PRO A 142 11.32 3.36 7.42
CA PRO A 142 12.57 3.52 6.68
C PRO A 142 13.30 2.18 6.41
N ASP A 143 12.96 1.13 7.14
CA ASP A 143 13.47 -0.23 6.95
C ASP A 143 12.55 -1.13 6.10
N LEU A 144 11.50 -0.57 5.47
CA LEU A 144 10.68 -1.28 4.50
C LEU A 144 11.51 -1.54 3.24
N ALA A 145 11.67 -2.80 2.87
CA ALA A 145 12.50 -3.16 1.71
C ALA A 145 11.85 -2.79 0.37
N GLY A 146 10.52 -2.69 0.35
CA GLY A 146 9.80 -2.26 -0.84
C GLY A 146 8.30 -2.56 -0.77
N ILE A 147 7.63 -2.22 -1.86
CA ILE A 147 6.22 -2.54 -2.08
C ILE A 147 6.05 -3.40 -3.33
N SER A 148 5.06 -4.29 -3.32
CA SER A 148 4.62 -5.06 -4.48
C SER A 148 3.31 -4.47 -4.97
N VAL A 149 3.31 -3.80 -6.12
CA VAL A 149 2.09 -3.22 -6.69
C VAL A 149 1.33 -4.30 -7.44
N SER A 150 0.13 -4.57 -7.00
CA SER A 150 -0.80 -5.52 -7.62
C SER A 150 -1.91 -4.76 -8.32
N PRO A 151 -2.19 -5.03 -9.60
CA PRO A 151 -3.32 -4.41 -10.29
C PRO A 151 -4.61 -4.63 -9.53
N GLY A 152 -5.41 -3.58 -9.40
CA GLY A 152 -6.64 -3.59 -8.64
C GLY A 152 -7.62 -4.65 -9.11
N THR A 153 -8.29 -5.23 -8.15
CA THR A 153 -9.37 -6.17 -8.36
C THR A 153 -10.72 -5.47 -8.24
N ARG A 154 -11.81 -6.20 -8.38
CA ARG A 154 -13.16 -5.68 -8.15
C ARG A 154 -13.41 -5.25 -6.69
N GLU A 155 -12.51 -5.60 -5.79
CA GLU A 155 -12.58 -5.28 -4.36
C GLU A 155 -12.06 -3.86 -4.05
N SER A 156 -11.30 -3.25 -4.97
CA SER A 156 -10.83 -1.87 -4.82
C SER A 156 -11.93 -0.87 -5.18
N PHE A 157 -12.12 0.17 -4.36
CA PHE A 157 -13.06 1.27 -4.66
C PHE A 157 -12.69 2.00 -5.94
N VAL A 158 -11.39 2.12 -6.20
CA VAL A 158 -10.85 2.70 -7.41
C VAL A 158 -9.93 1.66 -8.05
N SER A 159 -10.26 1.23 -9.24
CA SER A 159 -9.49 0.23 -9.98
C SER A 159 -9.38 0.61 -11.44
N ILE A 160 -8.16 0.49 -11.97
CA ILE A 160 -7.91 0.69 -13.40
C ILE A 160 -8.56 -0.45 -14.19
N ALA A 161 -8.40 -1.69 -13.75
CA ALA A 161 -8.92 -2.87 -14.44
C ALA A 161 -10.47 -2.96 -14.45
N ALA A 162 -11.14 -2.33 -13.48
CA ALA A 162 -12.60 -2.28 -13.40
C ALA A 162 -13.15 -0.89 -13.79
N ASN A 163 -12.36 -0.07 -14.45
CA ASN A 163 -12.74 1.29 -14.84
C ASN A 163 -13.98 1.30 -15.73
N ARG A 164 -14.98 2.07 -15.30
CA ARG A 164 -16.22 2.33 -16.07
C ARG A 164 -16.37 3.80 -16.45
N CYS A 165 -15.35 4.60 -16.19
CA CYS A 165 -15.37 6.02 -16.52
C CYS A 165 -15.12 6.24 -18.01
N HIS A 166 -16.00 7.02 -18.65
CA HIS A 166 -15.92 7.38 -20.07
C HIS A 166 -15.55 8.86 -20.28
N CYS A 167 -14.92 9.50 -19.32
CA CYS A 167 -14.46 10.87 -19.46
C CYS A 167 -13.36 10.98 -20.54
N LYS A 168 -13.12 12.19 -21.04
CA LYS A 168 -12.12 12.43 -22.11
C LYS A 168 -10.72 11.93 -21.72
N ARG A 169 -10.34 11.99 -20.45
CA ARG A 169 -9.03 11.46 -19.99
C ARG A 169 -8.97 9.94 -20.12
N CYS A 170 -9.97 9.23 -19.61
CA CYS A 170 -10.03 7.77 -19.73
C CYS A 170 -10.15 7.28 -21.18
N GLN A 171 -10.73 8.07 -22.07
CA GLN A 171 -10.77 7.73 -23.49
C GLN A 171 -9.42 7.91 -24.20
N ASN A 172 -8.56 8.79 -23.70
CA ASN A 172 -7.27 9.15 -24.30
C ASN A 172 -6.05 8.51 -23.61
N THR A 173 -6.24 7.79 -22.52
CA THR A 173 -5.17 7.14 -21.77
C THR A 173 -5.48 5.65 -21.64
N SER A 174 -4.58 4.79 -22.07
CA SER A 174 -4.75 3.36 -21.89
C SER A 174 -4.57 2.96 -20.42
N ASP A 175 -5.19 1.84 -20.03
CA ASP A 175 -5.05 1.30 -18.67
C ASP A 175 -3.58 1.03 -18.33
N LEU A 176 -2.78 0.59 -19.30
CA LEU A 176 -1.35 0.36 -19.11
C LEU A 176 -0.57 1.63 -18.85
N GLU A 177 -0.88 2.72 -19.55
CA GLU A 177 -0.24 4.03 -19.31
C GLU A 177 -0.59 4.57 -17.95
N LEU A 178 -1.85 4.46 -17.55
CA LEU A 178 -2.30 4.89 -16.22
C LEU A 178 -1.62 4.05 -15.11
N LEU A 179 -1.55 2.74 -15.28
CA LEU A 179 -0.84 1.85 -14.34
C LEU A 179 0.64 2.24 -14.21
N LYS A 180 1.31 2.53 -15.34
CA LYS A 180 2.69 2.99 -15.32
C LYS A 180 2.86 4.30 -14.55
N GLN A 181 1.96 5.27 -14.72
CA GLN A 181 1.99 6.51 -13.95
C GLN A 181 1.92 6.25 -12.44
N MET A 182 0.97 5.41 -11.99
CA MET A 182 0.84 5.07 -10.57
C MET A 182 2.08 4.36 -10.00
N ILE A 183 2.67 3.46 -10.78
CA ILE A 183 3.93 2.78 -10.40
C ILE A 183 5.08 3.80 -10.33
N HIS A 184 5.20 4.71 -11.28
CA HIS A 184 6.23 5.75 -11.26
C HIS A 184 6.09 6.68 -10.05
N THR A 185 4.87 7.03 -9.67
CA THR A 185 4.62 7.80 -8.44
C THR A 185 5.16 7.05 -7.21
N ALA A 186 4.88 5.76 -7.10
CA ALA A 186 5.40 4.94 -6.00
C ALA A 186 6.94 4.86 -5.99
N ILE A 187 7.57 4.73 -7.17
CA ILE A 187 9.03 4.68 -7.30
C ILE A 187 9.66 6.02 -6.89
N SER A 188 9.09 7.15 -7.33
CA SER A 188 9.64 8.48 -7.03
C SER A 188 9.58 8.83 -5.54
N CYS A 189 8.64 8.25 -4.79
CA CYS A 189 8.53 8.42 -3.34
C CYS A 189 9.48 7.50 -2.55
N SER A 190 9.98 6.42 -3.16
CA SER A 190 10.97 5.56 -2.54
C SER A 190 12.33 6.25 -2.63
N ASN A 191 12.96 6.57 -1.49
CA ASN A 191 14.27 7.24 -1.41
C ASN A 191 15.45 6.39 -1.96
N THR A 192 15.22 5.47 -2.86
CA THR A 192 16.23 4.62 -3.47
C THR A 192 16.67 5.22 -4.79
N GLU A 193 17.74 6.03 -4.76
CA GLU A 193 18.50 6.41 -5.97
C GLU A 193 19.18 5.21 -6.68
N GLU A 194 18.98 3.97 -6.21
CA GLU A 194 19.75 2.78 -6.65
C GLU A 194 19.07 1.88 -7.70
N PHE A 195 17.91 2.22 -8.26
CA PHE A 195 17.21 1.31 -9.20
C PHE A 195 17.15 1.77 -10.66
N LEU A 196 18.08 2.61 -11.10
CA LEU A 196 18.24 2.97 -12.52
C LEU A 196 19.68 2.76 -13.01
N THR A 197 20.16 1.52 -12.96
CA THR A 197 21.32 1.10 -13.77
C THR A 197 21.07 -0.26 -14.41
#